data_10bc5d4a64e6b15c204b32eacbdb6b6a
#
_entry.id   10bc5d4a64e6b15c204b32eacbdb6b6a
#
_cell.length_a   1.000
_cell.length_b   1.000
_cell.length_c   1.000
_cell.angle_alpha   90.00
_cell.angle_beta   90.00
_cell.angle_gamma   90.00
#
_symmetry.space_group_name_H-M   'P 1'
#
loop_
_entity.id
_entity.type
_entity.pdbx_description
1 polymer ?
#
loop_
_entity_poly.entity_id
_entity_poly.type
_entity_poly.pdbx_seq_one_letter_code
_entity_poly.pdbx_strand_id
1 'polypeptide(L)'
;MAKVIFLENCTFLIPTKIDSEDRKVNLTLVVDYLLKHFKTNIIIAEQDTESKVKSFFKWGSKVKHIFVPSTNDFFHKTRLLNIMIKAATTDVVVSYDSDIILPLNQYLDAFALLNSKQIHFAYPFNSRVYHIEKAQRGLFEKNLSLDDVGSHTTMKHPGVPPGGVLFMNKAEFAKCGYENENFKSWGAEDIERTVRIEKMGYAVARMNGLIFHLEHDRTPHSTDVNPHYKENENEFKKTVAMSKEEIENYIRSWRF
;
A
#
# COMPACT_ATOMS: atom_id res chain seq x y z
N MET A 1 29.39 2.47 -6.27
CA MET A 1 28.02 2.95 -6.52
C MET A 1 27.08 1.75 -6.45
N ALA A 2 26.01 1.81 -5.67
CA ALA A 2 25.01 0.74 -5.66
C ALA A 2 24.36 0.66 -7.05
N LYS A 3 24.17 -0.57 -7.56
CA LYS A 3 23.55 -0.80 -8.88
C LYS A 3 22.06 -0.43 -8.78
N VAL A 4 21.66 0.60 -9.52
CA VAL A 4 20.23 0.99 -9.61
C VAL A 4 19.46 -0.10 -10.34
N ILE A 5 18.35 -0.50 -9.76
CA ILE A 5 17.48 -1.56 -10.27
C ILE A 5 16.34 -0.94 -11.08
N PHE A 6 16.01 -1.52 -12.24
CA PHE A 6 15.00 -0.97 -13.16
C PHE A 6 13.63 -1.60 -12.91
N LEU A 7 12.68 -0.78 -12.45
CA LEU A 7 11.25 -1.10 -12.31
C LEU A 7 10.40 -0.06 -13.06
N GLU A 8 10.80 0.30 -14.29
CA GLU A 8 10.20 1.42 -15.04
C GLU A 8 8.74 1.19 -15.43
N ASN A 9 8.33 -0.08 -15.66
CA ASN A 9 6.91 -0.43 -15.91
C ASN A 9 6.14 -0.72 -14.60
N CYS A 10 6.54 -0.06 -13.52
CA CYS A 10 5.93 -0.19 -12.20
C CYS A 10 5.68 1.19 -11.59
N THR A 11 4.51 1.40 -10.97
CA THR A 11 4.18 2.60 -10.22
C THR A 11 3.79 2.25 -8.79
N PHE A 12 4.53 2.78 -7.83
CA PHE A 12 4.19 2.70 -6.41
C PHE A 12 3.14 3.76 -6.07
N LEU A 13 2.03 3.33 -5.48
CA LEU A 13 0.87 4.15 -5.12
C LEU A 13 0.85 4.30 -3.61
N ILE A 14 1.17 5.47 -3.10
CA ILE A 14 1.33 5.74 -1.67
C ILE A 14 0.22 6.69 -1.20
N PRO A 15 -0.91 6.15 -0.67
CA PRO A 15 -1.94 6.99 -0.06
C PRO A 15 -1.45 7.51 1.28
N THR A 16 -1.69 8.78 1.58
CA THR A 16 -1.21 9.38 2.83
C THR A 16 -2.14 10.44 3.41
N LYS A 17 -2.10 10.56 4.74
CA LYS A 17 -2.59 11.68 5.53
C LYS A 17 -1.52 11.99 6.58
N ILE A 18 -1.02 13.21 6.59
CA ILE A 18 0.05 13.62 7.51
C ILE A 18 -0.58 14.17 8.78
N ASP A 19 -0.88 13.30 9.72
CA ASP A 19 -1.47 13.64 11.02
C ASP A 19 -0.45 13.67 12.18
N SER A 20 0.81 13.29 11.89
CA SER A 20 1.91 13.30 12.85
C SER A 20 3.26 13.52 12.17
N GLU A 21 4.28 13.94 12.93
CA GLU A 21 5.66 14.04 12.45
C GLU A 21 6.21 12.64 12.07
N ASP A 22 5.83 11.59 12.80
CA ASP A 22 6.24 10.22 12.46
C ASP A 22 5.78 9.81 11.06
N ARG A 23 4.52 10.11 10.69
CA ARG A 23 4.02 9.79 9.35
C ARG A 23 4.72 10.57 8.26
N LYS A 24 5.09 11.82 8.52
CA LYS A 24 5.91 12.63 7.61
C LYS A 24 7.29 12.01 7.42
N VAL A 25 7.95 11.63 8.52
CA VAL A 25 9.28 10.99 8.47
C VAL A 25 9.19 9.65 7.77
N ASN A 26 8.22 8.79 8.10
CA ASN A 26 8.05 7.48 7.50
C ASN A 26 7.80 7.59 5.98
N LEU A 27 6.90 8.46 5.54
CA LEU A 27 6.68 8.72 4.11
C LEU A 27 7.99 9.13 3.41
N THR A 28 8.76 10.02 4.05
CA THR A 28 10.02 10.50 3.50
C THR A 28 11.02 9.35 3.34
N LEU A 29 11.18 8.51 4.37
CA LEU A 29 12.10 7.36 4.35
C LEU A 29 11.68 6.32 3.31
N VAL A 30 10.39 6.03 3.19
CA VAL A 30 9.85 5.09 2.19
C VAL A 30 10.16 5.58 0.78
N VAL A 31 9.87 6.84 0.47
CA VAL A 31 10.11 7.39 -0.87
C VAL A 31 11.60 7.46 -1.17
N ASP A 32 12.42 7.90 -0.22
CA ASP A 32 13.88 7.97 -0.38
C ASP A 32 14.47 6.57 -0.57
N TYR A 33 13.98 5.55 0.14
CA TYR A 33 14.38 4.15 -0.04
C TYR A 33 14.08 3.65 -1.45
N LEU A 34 12.86 3.84 -1.92
CA LEU A 34 12.45 3.44 -3.25
C LEU A 34 13.29 4.13 -4.33
N LEU A 35 13.49 5.45 -4.24
CA LEU A 35 14.26 6.22 -5.21
C LEU A 35 15.77 5.96 -5.17
N LYS A 36 16.30 5.55 -4.01
CA LYS A 36 17.71 5.16 -3.88
C LYS A 36 18.01 3.88 -4.62
N HIS A 37 17.10 2.91 -4.55
CA HIS A 37 17.36 1.55 -5.03
C HIS A 37 16.75 1.28 -6.40
N PHE A 38 15.66 1.98 -6.78
CA PHE A 38 14.91 1.69 -7.99
C PHE A 38 14.78 2.91 -8.92
N LYS A 39 14.92 2.66 -10.23
CA LYS A 39 14.38 3.54 -11.26
C LYS A 39 12.93 3.12 -11.51
N THR A 40 12.00 3.85 -10.94
CA THR A 40 10.57 3.51 -10.90
C THR A 40 9.71 4.77 -10.91
N ASN A 41 8.39 4.59 -10.94
CA ASN A 41 7.42 5.67 -10.83
C ASN A 41 6.78 5.64 -9.44
N ILE A 42 6.55 6.80 -8.85
CA ILE A 42 5.90 6.94 -7.54
C ILE A 42 4.79 7.99 -7.66
N ILE A 43 3.61 7.66 -7.15
CA ILE A 43 2.50 8.61 -6.99
C ILE A 43 2.15 8.64 -5.50
N ILE A 44 2.18 9.83 -4.91
CA ILE A 44 1.67 10.09 -3.57
C ILE A 44 0.30 10.77 -3.71
N ALA A 45 -0.73 10.22 -3.09
CA ALA A 45 -2.01 10.90 -2.95
C ALA A 45 -2.24 11.28 -1.49
N GLU A 46 -2.36 12.58 -1.24
CA GLU A 46 -2.57 13.15 0.07
C GLU A 46 -4.01 13.60 0.26
N GLN A 47 -4.64 13.16 1.35
CA GLN A 47 -5.96 13.63 1.77
C GLN A 47 -5.82 14.46 3.04
N ASP A 48 -6.15 15.75 2.95
CA ASP A 48 -6.22 16.65 4.10
C ASP A 48 -7.06 17.90 3.72
N THR A 49 -7.27 18.83 4.67
CA THR A 49 -7.86 20.14 4.40
C THR A 49 -6.90 21.06 3.66
N GLU A 50 -5.59 20.90 3.92
CA GLU A 50 -4.50 21.60 3.25
C GLU A 50 -3.33 20.64 3.00
N SER A 51 -2.53 20.89 1.96
CA SER A 51 -1.41 20.02 1.63
C SER A 51 -0.23 20.24 2.57
N LYS A 52 0.06 19.27 3.42
CA LYS A 52 1.25 19.21 4.28
C LYS A 52 2.45 18.62 3.54
N VAL A 53 2.23 17.64 2.66
CA VAL A 53 3.30 17.04 1.84
C VAL A 53 4.03 18.09 1.02
N LYS A 54 3.32 19.10 0.50
CA LYS A 54 3.92 20.21 -0.25
C LYS A 54 5.03 20.94 0.52
N SER A 55 4.93 21.03 1.85
CA SER A 55 5.89 21.77 2.67
C SER A 55 7.27 21.10 2.79
N PHE A 56 7.35 19.78 2.59
CA PHE A 56 8.59 18.99 2.63
C PHE A 56 8.88 18.22 1.33
N PHE A 57 8.10 18.45 0.28
CA PHE A 57 8.27 17.79 -1.01
C PHE A 57 9.61 18.17 -1.66
N LYS A 58 10.51 17.19 -1.81
CA LYS A 58 11.89 17.40 -2.31
C LYS A 58 12.25 16.57 -3.56
N TRP A 59 11.34 15.71 -4.01
CA TRP A 59 11.65 14.69 -5.03
C TRP A 59 11.51 15.17 -6.48
N GLY A 60 10.96 16.36 -6.70
CA GLY A 60 10.80 16.96 -8.03
C GLY A 60 9.94 16.08 -8.95
N SER A 61 10.33 15.98 -10.21
CA SER A 61 9.60 15.22 -11.24
C SER A 61 9.67 13.69 -11.07
N LYS A 62 10.48 13.17 -10.13
CA LYS A 62 10.58 11.73 -9.86
C LYS A 62 9.36 11.17 -9.13
N VAL A 63 8.60 12.04 -8.48
CA VAL A 63 7.42 11.68 -7.71
C VAL A 63 6.27 12.58 -8.13
N LYS A 64 5.14 11.98 -8.50
CA LYS A 64 3.90 12.73 -8.75
C LYS A 64 3.16 12.88 -7.41
N HIS A 65 2.85 14.10 -7.03
CA HIS A 65 2.01 14.39 -5.87
C HIS A 65 0.62 14.82 -6.32
N ILE A 66 -0.42 14.19 -5.76
CA ILE A 66 -1.84 14.50 -5.98
C ILE A 66 -2.42 14.90 -4.63
N PHE A 67 -2.85 16.15 -4.52
CA PHE A 67 -3.58 16.61 -3.33
C PHE A 67 -5.08 16.46 -3.55
N VAL A 68 -5.75 15.80 -2.60
CA VAL A 68 -7.18 15.55 -2.58
C VAL A 68 -7.76 16.30 -1.38
N PRO A 69 -8.28 17.53 -1.56
CA PRO A 69 -8.85 18.30 -0.47
C PRO A 69 -10.05 17.59 0.14
N SER A 70 -10.09 17.51 1.47
CA SER A 70 -11.17 16.84 2.18
C SER A 70 -11.30 17.40 3.59
N THR A 71 -12.55 17.64 4.00
CA THR A 71 -12.93 17.98 5.37
C THR A 71 -13.36 16.77 6.18
N ASN A 72 -13.31 15.55 5.57
CA ASN A 72 -13.63 14.33 6.27
C ASN A 72 -12.61 14.07 7.38
N ASP A 73 -13.08 13.66 8.53
CA ASP A 73 -12.26 13.25 9.67
C ASP A 73 -11.55 11.91 9.44
N PHE A 74 -12.12 11.04 8.57
CA PHE A 74 -11.56 9.74 8.23
C PHE A 74 -10.63 9.77 7.02
N PHE A 75 -9.67 8.84 7.01
CA PHE A 75 -8.76 8.60 5.89
C PHE A 75 -9.39 7.64 4.88
N HIS A 76 -9.54 8.07 3.62
CA HIS A 76 -10.20 7.29 2.58
C HIS A 76 -9.17 6.62 1.66
N LYS A 77 -8.41 5.66 2.19
CA LYS A 77 -7.30 4.94 1.52
C LYS A 77 -7.73 4.40 0.15
N THR A 78 -8.86 3.71 0.08
CA THR A 78 -9.35 3.06 -1.14
C THR A 78 -9.62 4.06 -2.26
N ARG A 79 -10.23 5.20 -1.95
CA ARG A 79 -10.45 6.29 -2.92
C ARG A 79 -9.14 6.88 -3.43
N LEU A 80 -8.18 7.12 -2.54
CA LEU A 80 -6.87 7.65 -2.95
C LEU A 80 -6.15 6.66 -3.87
N LEU A 81 -6.21 5.37 -3.57
CA LEU A 81 -5.65 4.32 -4.43
C LEU A 81 -6.30 4.34 -5.81
N ASN A 82 -7.62 4.43 -5.92
CA ASN A 82 -8.32 4.51 -7.21
C ASN A 82 -7.91 5.75 -8.02
N ILE A 83 -7.78 6.91 -7.38
CA ILE A 83 -7.28 8.14 -8.03
C ILE A 83 -5.88 7.90 -8.60
N MET A 84 -4.99 7.29 -7.82
CA MET A 84 -3.62 7.01 -8.25
C MET A 84 -3.54 5.95 -9.33
N ILE A 85 -4.34 4.88 -9.26
CA ILE A 85 -4.42 3.83 -10.29
C ILE A 85 -4.83 4.43 -11.63
N LYS A 86 -5.85 5.31 -11.63
CA LYS A 86 -6.28 6.02 -12.84
C LYS A 86 -5.19 6.94 -13.39
N ALA A 87 -4.37 7.53 -12.53
CA ALA A 87 -3.28 8.44 -12.89
C ALA A 87 -1.97 7.73 -13.30
N ALA A 88 -1.81 6.45 -12.97
CA ALA A 88 -0.64 5.64 -13.32
C ALA A 88 -0.68 5.24 -14.81
N THR A 89 0.48 5.29 -15.47
CA THR A 89 0.63 4.96 -16.90
C THR A 89 1.29 3.59 -17.13
N THR A 90 1.70 2.90 -16.07
CA THR A 90 2.39 1.61 -16.13
C THR A 90 1.42 0.43 -16.03
N ASP A 91 1.84 -0.74 -16.53
CA ASP A 91 1.03 -1.96 -16.48
C ASP A 91 0.97 -2.58 -15.08
N VAL A 92 2.03 -2.38 -14.28
CA VAL A 92 2.08 -2.83 -12.89
C VAL A 92 1.89 -1.63 -11.97
N VAL A 93 0.95 -1.76 -11.05
CA VAL A 93 0.74 -0.80 -9.94
C VAL A 93 0.92 -1.51 -8.61
N VAL A 94 1.43 -0.80 -7.63
CA VAL A 94 1.70 -1.35 -6.29
C VAL A 94 0.97 -0.51 -5.27
N SER A 95 -0.07 -1.08 -4.62
CA SER A 95 -0.60 -0.50 -3.38
C SER A 95 0.49 -0.57 -2.32
N TYR A 96 0.87 0.56 -1.74
CA TYR A 96 2.04 0.64 -0.87
C TYR A 96 1.79 1.59 0.31
N ASP A 97 1.84 1.05 1.54
CA ASP A 97 1.65 1.87 2.73
C ASP A 97 2.90 2.72 3.01
N SER A 98 2.68 3.94 3.48
CA SER A 98 3.71 4.97 3.66
C SER A 98 4.71 4.70 4.81
N ASP A 99 4.65 3.53 5.41
CA ASP A 99 5.43 3.11 6.58
C ASP A 99 5.98 1.68 6.46
N ILE A 100 5.95 1.10 5.25
CA ILE A 100 6.44 -0.25 4.99
C ILE A 100 7.76 -0.22 4.22
N ILE A 101 8.67 -1.12 4.60
CA ILE A 101 9.93 -1.40 3.89
C ILE A 101 10.08 -2.91 3.70
N LEU A 102 10.57 -3.33 2.54
CA LEU A 102 10.86 -4.73 2.22
C LEU A 102 12.32 -4.89 1.80
N PRO A 103 12.91 -6.08 1.95
CA PRO A 103 14.16 -6.45 1.29
C PRO A 103 14.09 -6.28 -0.23
N LEU A 104 15.18 -5.83 -0.85
CA LEU A 104 15.21 -5.42 -2.26
C LEU A 104 14.81 -6.55 -3.23
N ASN A 105 15.24 -7.77 -2.97
CA ASN A 105 14.92 -8.92 -3.79
C ASN A 105 13.39 -9.17 -3.89
N GLN A 106 12.64 -8.89 -2.83
CA GLN A 106 11.19 -9.12 -2.81
C GLN A 106 10.43 -8.24 -3.81
N TYR A 107 10.89 -7.01 -4.05
CA TYR A 107 10.31 -6.15 -5.10
C TYR A 107 10.58 -6.71 -6.49
N LEU A 108 11.81 -7.21 -6.72
CA LEU A 108 12.21 -7.78 -8.00
C LEU A 108 11.45 -9.05 -8.33
N ASP A 109 11.37 -9.93 -7.35
CA ASP A 109 10.73 -11.22 -7.50
C ASP A 109 9.22 -11.05 -7.77
N ALA A 110 8.55 -10.14 -7.03
CA ALA A 110 7.13 -9.83 -7.27
C ALA A 110 6.91 -9.21 -8.65
N PHE A 111 7.75 -8.26 -9.05
CA PHE A 111 7.66 -7.64 -10.37
C PHE A 111 7.92 -8.64 -11.50
N ALA A 112 8.93 -9.50 -11.36
CA ALA A 112 9.22 -10.56 -12.33
C ALA A 112 8.07 -11.56 -12.46
N LEU A 113 7.46 -11.93 -11.33
CA LEU A 113 6.31 -12.83 -11.31
C LEU A 113 5.11 -12.28 -12.09
N LEU A 114 4.77 -10.99 -11.89
CA LEU A 114 3.70 -10.33 -12.64
C LEU A 114 4.03 -10.20 -14.14
N ASN A 115 5.29 -9.90 -14.48
CA ASN A 115 5.72 -9.82 -15.87
C ASN A 115 5.68 -11.14 -16.60
N SER A 116 5.74 -12.29 -15.91
CA SER A 116 5.55 -13.61 -16.50
C SER A 116 4.11 -13.85 -17.00
N LYS A 117 3.17 -12.99 -16.59
CA LYS A 117 1.72 -13.07 -16.88
C LYS A 117 1.02 -14.35 -16.38
N GLN A 118 1.70 -15.15 -15.58
CA GLN A 118 1.09 -16.34 -14.94
C GLN A 118 0.31 -15.96 -13.69
N ILE A 119 0.75 -14.89 -13.02
CA ILE A 119 0.12 -14.33 -11.82
C ILE A 119 -0.10 -12.84 -12.06
N HIS A 120 -1.24 -12.32 -11.59
CA HIS A 120 -1.63 -10.93 -11.76
C HIS A 120 -1.63 -10.13 -10.45
N PHE A 121 -1.55 -10.84 -9.31
CA PHE A 121 -1.59 -10.27 -7.98
C PHE A 121 -0.59 -10.98 -7.07
N ALA A 122 0.31 -10.23 -6.43
CA ALA A 122 1.34 -10.82 -5.58
C ALA A 122 1.63 -9.96 -4.34
N TYR A 123 1.52 -10.57 -3.17
CA TYR A 123 2.12 -10.06 -1.94
C TYR A 123 3.60 -10.47 -1.91
N PRO A 124 4.54 -9.52 -1.82
CA PRO A 124 5.98 -9.83 -1.85
C PRO A 124 6.52 -10.35 -0.51
N PHE A 125 5.65 -10.84 0.36
CA PHE A 125 5.98 -11.36 1.69
C PHE A 125 4.96 -12.39 2.17
N ASN A 126 5.39 -13.23 3.12
CA ASN A 126 4.52 -14.17 3.82
C ASN A 126 4.88 -14.28 5.31
N SER A 127 5.71 -13.38 5.82
CA SER A 127 6.16 -13.39 7.19
C SER A 127 5.30 -12.52 8.12
N ARG A 128 5.60 -12.60 9.40
CA ARG A 128 5.13 -11.69 10.42
C ARG A 128 5.70 -10.29 10.22
N VAL A 129 5.00 -9.29 10.77
CA VAL A 129 5.47 -7.90 10.72
C VAL A 129 6.57 -7.67 11.75
N TYR A 130 7.71 -7.19 11.28
CA TYR A 130 8.80 -6.69 12.11
C TYR A 130 8.72 -5.18 12.21
N HIS A 131 8.78 -4.64 13.42
CA HIS A 131 8.76 -3.20 13.64
C HIS A 131 10.17 -2.63 13.74
N ILE A 132 10.43 -1.57 12.98
CA ILE A 132 11.56 -0.66 13.20
C ILE A 132 11.05 0.42 14.13
N GLU A 133 11.39 0.30 15.42
CA GLU A 133 10.93 1.24 16.45
C GLU A 133 11.51 2.65 16.20
N LYS A 134 10.83 3.68 16.75
CA LYS A 134 11.26 5.08 16.60
C LYS A 134 12.73 5.29 16.99
N ALA A 135 13.20 4.59 18.04
CA ALA A 135 14.57 4.66 18.51
C ALA A 135 15.61 4.09 17.50
N GLN A 136 15.21 3.09 16.71
CA GLN A 136 16.07 2.46 15.70
C GLN A 136 15.93 3.07 14.30
N ARG A 137 14.90 3.88 14.08
CA ARG A 137 14.62 4.50 12.77
C ARG A 137 15.81 5.30 12.22
N GLY A 138 16.59 5.96 13.11
CA GLY A 138 17.82 6.67 12.73
C GLY A 138 18.92 5.78 12.13
N LEU A 139 18.96 4.48 12.48
CA LEU A 139 19.88 3.52 11.87
C LEU A 139 19.50 3.27 10.41
N PHE A 140 18.22 3.07 10.15
CA PHE A 140 17.69 2.92 8.79
C PHE A 140 17.89 4.19 7.94
N GLU A 141 17.58 5.36 8.52
CA GLU A 141 17.69 6.67 7.85
C GLU A 141 19.10 6.94 7.33
N LYS A 142 20.12 6.58 8.11
CA LYS A 142 21.51 6.85 7.79
C LYS A 142 21.93 6.29 6.45
N ASN A 143 21.53 5.06 6.14
CA ASN A 143 21.96 4.36 4.93
C ASN A 143 20.79 3.85 4.07
N LEU A 144 19.54 4.04 4.50
CA LEU A 144 18.33 3.45 3.87
C LEU A 144 18.59 1.96 3.56
N SER A 145 19.06 1.21 4.56
CA SER A 145 19.42 -0.21 4.46
C SER A 145 18.78 -0.99 5.62
N LEU A 146 18.17 -2.11 5.30
CA LEU A 146 17.63 -3.03 6.30
C LEU A 146 18.74 -3.82 7.03
N ASP A 147 19.95 -3.91 6.45
CA ASP A 147 21.07 -4.59 7.08
C ASP A 147 21.49 -3.89 8.40
N ASP A 148 21.29 -2.57 8.46
CA ASP A 148 21.64 -1.77 9.64
C ASP A 148 20.66 -1.95 10.81
N VAL A 149 19.45 -2.45 10.56
CA VAL A 149 18.37 -2.56 11.58
C VAL A 149 17.95 -3.99 11.86
N GLY A 150 18.41 -4.97 11.09
CA GLY A 150 17.93 -6.35 11.12
C GLY A 150 17.90 -7.00 12.52
N SER A 151 18.94 -6.80 13.35
CA SER A 151 19.02 -7.33 14.72
C SER A 151 18.27 -6.48 15.76
N HIS A 152 17.78 -5.31 15.39
CA HIS A 152 17.11 -4.35 16.28
C HIS A 152 15.61 -4.24 16.01
N THR A 153 15.04 -5.17 15.24
CA THR A 153 13.62 -5.18 14.96
C THR A 153 12.85 -6.03 15.96
N THR A 154 11.63 -5.61 16.31
CA THR A 154 10.74 -6.37 17.18
C THR A 154 9.56 -6.92 16.40
N MET A 155 9.16 -8.16 16.69
CA MET A 155 7.97 -8.77 16.11
C MET A 155 6.75 -8.43 16.98
N LYS A 156 5.79 -7.66 16.43
CA LYS A 156 4.59 -7.26 17.19
C LYS A 156 3.31 -8.00 16.78
N HIS A 157 3.26 -8.60 15.59
CA HIS A 157 2.07 -9.31 15.11
C HIS A 157 2.40 -10.75 14.74
N PRO A 158 1.66 -11.75 15.29
CA PRO A 158 1.96 -13.17 15.08
C PRO A 158 1.52 -13.71 13.70
N GLY A 159 0.65 -13.00 12.99
CA GLY A 159 0.10 -13.40 11.68
C GLY A 159 0.76 -12.72 10.49
N VAL A 160 0.50 -13.25 9.30
CA VAL A 160 0.84 -12.59 8.03
C VAL A 160 -0.19 -11.49 7.78
N PRO A 161 0.22 -10.23 7.59
CA PRO A 161 -0.73 -9.14 7.38
C PRO A 161 -1.46 -9.29 6.04
N PRO A 162 -2.74 -8.89 5.98
CA PRO A 162 -3.51 -8.90 4.74
C PRO A 162 -3.16 -7.76 3.79
N GLY A 163 -2.46 -6.75 4.27
CA GLY A 163 -2.15 -5.50 3.55
C GLY A 163 -0.70 -5.06 3.67
N GLY A 164 -0.45 -3.81 3.39
CA GLY A 164 0.86 -3.16 3.42
C GLY A 164 1.47 -2.95 2.03
N VAL A 165 1.66 -4.03 1.27
CA VAL A 165 2.17 -3.98 -0.11
C VAL A 165 1.50 -5.05 -0.96
N LEU A 166 0.91 -4.66 -2.09
CA LEU A 166 0.38 -5.60 -3.09
C LEU A 166 0.75 -5.14 -4.50
N PHE A 167 1.46 -5.99 -5.24
CA PHE A 167 1.72 -5.83 -6.66
C PHE A 167 0.53 -6.31 -7.47
N MET A 168 0.08 -5.52 -8.44
CA MET A 168 -1.12 -5.80 -9.23
C MET A 168 -0.90 -5.49 -10.71
N ASN A 169 -1.36 -6.37 -11.59
CA ASN A 169 -1.56 -6.01 -12.98
C ASN A 169 -2.76 -5.05 -13.07
N LYS A 170 -2.54 -3.84 -13.57
CA LYS A 170 -3.54 -2.77 -13.58
C LYS A 170 -4.79 -3.16 -14.40
N ALA A 171 -4.61 -3.80 -15.55
CA ALA A 171 -5.71 -4.18 -16.43
C ALA A 171 -6.58 -5.29 -15.81
N GLU A 172 -5.96 -6.27 -15.15
CA GLU A 172 -6.68 -7.34 -14.47
C GLU A 172 -7.36 -6.82 -13.19
N PHE A 173 -6.73 -5.87 -12.49
CA PHE A 173 -7.37 -5.24 -11.33
C PHE A 173 -8.58 -4.38 -11.72
N ALA A 174 -8.56 -3.77 -12.90
CA ALA A 174 -9.74 -3.07 -13.46
C ALA A 174 -10.95 -4.02 -13.61
N LYS A 175 -10.71 -5.27 -14.05
CA LYS A 175 -11.78 -6.28 -14.16
C LYS A 175 -12.34 -6.67 -12.79
N CYS A 176 -11.54 -6.55 -11.74
CA CYS A 176 -11.97 -6.76 -10.35
C CYS A 176 -12.62 -5.52 -9.71
N GLY A 177 -12.84 -4.41 -10.45
CA GLY A 177 -13.50 -3.19 -9.95
C GLY A 177 -12.60 -2.23 -9.21
N TYR A 178 -11.28 -2.42 -9.21
CA TYR A 178 -10.32 -1.63 -8.43
C TYR A 178 -10.52 -1.75 -6.91
N GLU A 179 -10.29 -0.67 -6.15
CA GLU A 179 -10.57 -0.65 -4.72
C GLU A 179 -12.05 -0.35 -4.44
N ASN A 180 -12.59 -0.96 -3.39
CA ASN A 180 -13.95 -0.72 -2.94
C ASN A 180 -14.01 0.55 -2.07
N GLU A 181 -14.52 1.66 -2.61
CA GLU A 181 -14.60 2.95 -1.90
C GLU A 181 -15.70 2.99 -0.81
N ASN A 182 -16.45 1.90 -0.59
CA ASN A 182 -17.35 1.81 0.56
C ASN A 182 -16.60 1.65 1.89
N PHE A 183 -15.31 1.26 1.87
CA PHE A 183 -14.46 1.22 3.05
C PHE A 183 -13.98 2.61 3.43
N LYS A 184 -14.19 2.98 4.71
CA LYS A 184 -13.79 4.26 5.28
C LYS A 184 -12.91 4.03 6.51
N SER A 185 -11.87 4.83 6.69
CA SER A 185 -10.85 4.62 7.72
C SER A 185 -10.20 3.23 7.61
N TRP A 186 -9.79 2.66 8.72
CA TRP A 186 -9.15 1.36 8.83
C TRP A 186 -10.17 0.23 9.01
N GLY A 187 -9.95 -0.90 8.36
CA GLY A 187 -10.62 -2.17 8.66
C GLY A 187 -11.11 -2.92 7.42
N ALA A 188 -10.59 -4.13 7.27
CA ALA A 188 -10.97 -5.17 6.32
C ALA A 188 -10.86 -4.85 4.80
N GLU A 189 -10.48 -3.63 4.38
CA GLU A 189 -10.36 -3.26 2.96
C GLU A 189 -9.35 -4.14 2.22
N ASP A 190 -8.19 -4.42 2.83
CA ASP A 190 -7.14 -5.24 2.24
C ASP A 190 -7.56 -6.72 2.12
N ILE A 191 -8.32 -7.23 3.12
CA ILE A 191 -8.84 -8.61 3.10
C ILE A 191 -9.97 -8.71 2.06
N GLU A 192 -10.88 -7.74 2.03
CA GLU A 192 -11.97 -7.69 1.05
C GLU A 192 -11.42 -7.73 -0.37
N ARG A 193 -10.46 -6.88 -0.67
CA ARG A 193 -9.80 -6.85 -1.97
C ARG A 193 -9.26 -8.23 -2.38
N THR A 194 -8.56 -8.92 -1.46
CA THR A 194 -8.00 -10.23 -1.73
C THR A 194 -9.08 -11.27 -1.99
N VAL A 195 -10.10 -11.34 -1.11
CA VAL A 195 -11.23 -12.28 -1.26
C VAL A 195 -11.98 -12.02 -2.57
N ARG A 196 -12.23 -10.77 -2.92
CA ARG A 196 -12.91 -10.39 -4.17
C ARG A 196 -12.11 -10.80 -5.39
N ILE A 197 -10.80 -10.55 -5.42
CA ILE A 197 -9.89 -10.98 -6.49
C ILE A 197 -9.94 -12.50 -6.66
N GLU A 198 -9.85 -13.27 -5.57
CA GLU A 198 -9.90 -14.74 -5.60
C GLU A 198 -11.25 -15.25 -6.08
N LYS A 199 -12.35 -14.68 -5.63
CA LYS A 199 -13.71 -15.02 -6.09
C LYS A 199 -13.95 -14.68 -7.56
N MET A 200 -13.27 -13.67 -8.09
CA MET A 200 -13.25 -13.35 -9.52
C MET A 200 -12.46 -14.38 -10.37
N GLY A 201 -11.80 -15.32 -9.72
CA GLY A 201 -11.08 -16.43 -10.35
C GLY A 201 -9.58 -16.19 -10.55
N TYR A 202 -9.01 -15.18 -9.91
CA TYR A 202 -7.58 -14.90 -9.94
C TYR A 202 -6.87 -15.53 -8.74
N ALA A 203 -5.68 -16.09 -8.98
CA ALA A 203 -4.77 -16.45 -7.89
C ALA A 203 -4.06 -15.20 -7.35
N VAL A 204 -3.95 -15.12 -6.03
CA VAL A 204 -3.13 -14.13 -5.34
C VAL A 204 -1.92 -14.82 -4.73
N ALA A 205 -0.75 -14.62 -5.31
CA ALA A 205 0.48 -15.23 -4.82
C ALA A 205 0.95 -14.56 -3.53
N ARG A 206 1.56 -15.36 -2.63
CA ARG A 206 2.34 -14.87 -1.49
C ARG A 206 3.75 -15.41 -1.60
N MET A 207 4.72 -14.50 -1.67
CA MET A 207 6.13 -14.84 -1.83
C MET A 207 6.80 -14.96 -0.46
N ASN A 208 7.82 -15.81 -0.38
CA ASN A 208 8.64 -15.87 0.84
C ASN A 208 9.35 -14.55 1.04
N GLY A 209 9.21 -13.98 2.25
CA GLY A 209 9.90 -12.74 2.56
C GLY A 209 9.42 -12.06 3.82
N LEU A 210 10.18 -11.08 4.25
CA LEU A 210 9.96 -10.30 5.46
C LEU A 210 9.20 -9.02 5.12
N ILE A 211 8.52 -8.46 6.11
CA ILE A 211 7.88 -7.15 6.02
C ILE A 211 8.26 -6.33 7.26
N PHE A 212 8.74 -5.12 7.05
CA PHE A 212 9.14 -4.19 8.10
C PHE A 212 8.22 -2.98 8.12
N HIS A 213 7.76 -2.61 9.30
CA HIS A 213 6.90 -1.47 9.53
C HIS A 213 7.65 -0.42 10.36
N LEU A 214 7.79 0.77 9.82
CA LEU A 214 8.32 1.94 10.53
C LEU A 214 7.29 2.40 11.58
N GLU A 215 7.66 2.34 12.85
CA GLU A 215 6.75 2.64 13.94
C GLU A 215 6.23 4.08 13.89
N HIS A 216 4.97 4.25 14.21
CA HIS A 216 4.30 5.52 14.41
C HIS A 216 3.17 5.38 15.42
N ASP A 217 2.74 6.49 15.99
CA ASP A 217 1.55 6.49 16.84
C ASP A 217 0.29 6.23 16.02
N ARG A 218 -0.66 5.49 16.59
CA ARG A 218 -1.95 5.20 15.97
C ARG A 218 -3.00 6.16 16.50
N THR A 219 -3.81 6.70 15.60
CA THR A 219 -5.01 7.44 15.95
C THR A 219 -6.21 6.48 16.08
N PRO A 220 -7.31 6.86 16.72
CA PRO A 220 -8.54 6.05 16.74
C PRO A 220 -8.99 5.62 15.34
N HIS A 221 -8.81 6.46 14.33
CA HIS A 221 -9.17 6.17 12.93
C HIS A 221 -8.34 5.07 12.26
N SER A 222 -7.24 4.64 12.90
CA SER A 222 -6.37 3.55 12.41
C SER A 222 -6.46 2.29 13.27
N THR A 223 -7.56 2.11 14.00
CA THR A 223 -7.82 0.97 14.88
C THR A 223 -9.27 0.51 14.77
N ASP A 224 -9.62 -0.57 15.47
CA ASP A 224 -10.97 -1.15 15.55
C ASP A 224 -11.99 -0.27 16.31
N VAL A 225 -11.53 0.76 17.01
CA VAL A 225 -12.42 1.74 17.67
C VAL A 225 -12.87 2.88 16.73
N ASN A 226 -12.50 2.86 15.45
CA ASN A 226 -12.95 3.87 14.51
C ASN A 226 -14.48 3.78 14.26
N PRO A 227 -15.16 4.92 14.04
CA PRO A 227 -16.62 4.95 13.87
C PRO A 227 -17.16 4.10 12.71
N HIS A 228 -16.33 3.85 11.69
CA HIS A 228 -16.70 3.11 10.48
C HIS A 228 -16.37 1.62 10.55
N TYR A 229 -15.76 1.13 11.64
CA TYR A 229 -15.31 -0.26 11.73
C TYR A 229 -16.43 -1.27 11.47
N LYS A 230 -17.61 -1.07 12.08
CA LYS A 230 -18.75 -1.96 11.91
C LYS A 230 -19.34 -1.92 10.49
N GLU A 231 -19.34 -0.75 9.84
CA GLU A 231 -19.75 -0.60 8.44
C GLU A 231 -18.81 -1.37 7.52
N ASN A 232 -17.50 -1.24 7.75
CA ASN A 232 -16.46 -1.96 7.02
C ASN A 232 -16.58 -3.48 7.20
N GLU A 233 -16.83 -3.96 8.43
CA GLU A 233 -17.10 -5.39 8.67
C GLU A 233 -18.32 -5.90 7.89
N ASN A 234 -19.40 -5.12 7.84
CA ASN A 234 -20.61 -5.49 7.10
C ASN A 234 -20.34 -5.52 5.59
N GLU A 235 -19.60 -4.55 5.07
CA GLU A 235 -19.22 -4.51 3.66
C GLU A 235 -18.33 -5.73 3.30
N PHE A 236 -17.38 -6.10 4.16
CA PHE A 236 -16.58 -7.30 4.00
C PHE A 236 -17.42 -8.58 3.99
N LYS A 237 -18.32 -8.75 4.98
CA LYS A 237 -19.23 -9.90 5.06
C LYS A 237 -20.11 -10.03 3.82
N LYS A 238 -20.56 -8.90 3.27
CA LYS A 238 -21.33 -8.84 2.04
C LYS A 238 -20.54 -9.41 0.86
N THR A 239 -19.29 -8.98 0.64
CA THR A 239 -18.41 -9.53 -0.40
C THR A 239 -18.13 -11.02 -0.20
N VAL A 240 -17.89 -11.45 1.04
CA VAL A 240 -17.67 -12.87 1.36
C VAL A 240 -18.89 -13.74 1.02
N ALA A 241 -20.09 -13.23 1.22
CA ALA A 241 -21.34 -13.97 0.93
C ALA A 241 -21.66 -14.09 -0.57
N MET A 242 -21.18 -13.19 -1.41
CA MET A 242 -21.49 -13.12 -2.84
C MET A 242 -20.83 -14.26 -3.64
N SER A 243 -21.54 -14.76 -4.63
CA SER A 243 -20.98 -15.53 -5.76
C SER A 243 -20.16 -14.62 -6.69
N LYS A 244 -19.41 -15.23 -7.63
CA LYS A 244 -18.69 -14.46 -8.66
C LYS A 244 -19.62 -13.53 -9.46
N GLU A 245 -20.76 -14.04 -9.93
CA GLU A 245 -21.73 -13.28 -10.71
C GLU A 245 -22.30 -12.09 -9.91
N GLU A 246 -22.60 -12.30 -8.64
CA GLU A 246 -23.07 -11.24 -7.74
C GLU A 246 -21.99 -10.17 -7.52
N ILE A 247 -20.71 -10.57 -7.38
CA ILE A 247 -19.60 -9.62 -7.30
C ILE A 247 -19.48 -8.82 -8.60
N GLU A 248 -19.56 -9.46 -9.78
CA GLU A 248 -19.50 -8.78 -11.07
C GLU A 248 -20.64 -7.75 -11.22
N ASN A 249 -21.82 -8.06 -10.76
CA ASN A 249 -22.95 -7.13 -10.74
C ASN A 249 -22.73 -6.00 -9.73
N TYR A 250 -22.18 -6.34 -8.57
CA TYR A 250 -21.93 -5.39 -7.50
C TYR A 250 -20.87 -4.35 -7.92
N ILE A 251 -19.72 -4.75 -8.46
CA ILE A 251 -18.70 -3.81 -8.94
C ILE A 251 -19.20 -2.93 -10.09
N ARG A 252 -20.09 -3.45 -10.96
CA ARG A 252 -20.75 -2.62 -12.00
C ARG A 252 -21.66 -1.54 -11.43
N SER A 253 -22.18 -1.72 -10.23
CA SER A 253 -23.01 -0.71 -9.55
C SER A 253 -22.21 0.41 -8.90
N TRP A 254 -20.90 0.26 -8.73
CA TRP A 254 -20.06 1.28 -8.13
C TRP A 254 -20.01 2.56 -8.98
N ARG A 255 -19.98 3.72 -8.32
CA ARG A 255 -20.06 5.06 -8.96
C ARG A 255 -18.83 5.92 -8.64
N PHE A 256 -17.65 5.31 -8.53
CA PHE A 256 -16.41 6.02 -8.25
C PHE A 256 -15.39 6.05 -9.40
#